data_456c048ac5f785f05dcaf3bba422ba53
#
_entry.id   456c048ac5f785f05dcaf3bba422ba53
#
_cell.length_a   1.000
_cell.length_b   1.000
_cell.length_c   1.000
_cell.angle_alpha   90.00
_cell.angle_beta   90.00
_cell.angle_gamma   90.00
#
_symmetry.space_group_name_H-M   'P 1'
#
loop_
_entity.id
_entity.type
_entity.pdbx_description
1 polymer ?
#
loop_
_entity_poly.entity_id
_entity_poly.type
_entity_poly.pdbx_seq_one_letter_code
_entity_poly.pdbx_strand_id
1 'polypeptide(L)'
;IGFREFVKKSVRWLLRWRHPFWWLPDVPSEQDESYRRIWSHLRQIDRVADGRHDTEDFLNRRGDLVIICARVPAETFIPEFHTLLKVLDTHDYVRLVPPDTHNITVQELGYLSERPNGRDEITPQWLDEYLEQCLISLKDFRPFDVRVGGVNSYADAAFLDIHDNGWFSRLHEVLVDFVSQPPRTRYPFLPELIIAQYIHNAPMGTLVHDLTPYRDMEFGLFRVEQIDVVRIPTDEA
;
A
#
# COMPACT_ATOMS: atom_id res chain seq x y z
N ILE A 1 -0.13 -12.88 19.42
CA ILE A 1 -0.29 -11.50 19.92
C ILE A 1 -1.30 -10.87 18.97
N GLY A 2 -2.49 -10.55 19.51
CA GLY A 2 -3.64 -10.25 18.70
C GLY A 2 -3.73 -8.77 18.33
N PHE A 3 -3.89 -8.51 17.04
CA PHE A 3 -4.43 -7.26 16.53
C PHE A 3 -5.89 -7.15 16.98
N ARG A 4 -6.21 -6.22 17.84
CA ARG A 4 -7.60 -5.86 18.17
C ARG A 4 -7.75 -4.37 18.34
N GLU A 5 -8.70 -3.91 17.59
CA GLU A 5 -9.47 -2.68 17.56
C GLU A 5 -9.01 -1.61 16.56
N PHE A 6 -9.44 -1.84 15.31
CA PHE A 6 -9.63 -0.77 14.37
C PHE A 6 -10.86 0.05 14.77
N VAL A 7 -10.66 1.25 15.27
CA VAL A 7 -11.77 2.19 15.46
C VAL A 7 -12.27 2.62 14.09
N LYS A 8 -13.33 1.96 13.62
CA LYS A 8 -14.01 2.29 12.38
C LYS A 8 -14.75 3.62 12.50
N LYS A 9 -14.20 4.69 11.94
CA LYS A 9 -15.02 5.69 11.28
C LYS A 9 -14.89 5.44 9.78
N SER A 10 -15.66 4.50 9.25
CA SER A 10 -15.81 4.34 7.82
C SER A 10 -16.71 5.45 7.30
N VAL A 11 -16.15 6.38 6.57
CA VAL A 11 -16.93 7.33 5.77
C VAL A 11 -17.32 6.60 4.49
N ARG A 12 -18.57 6.11 4.44
CA ARG A 12 -19.11 5.38 3.30
C ARG A 12 -19.42 6.35 2.16
N TRP A 13 -18.69 6.22 1.08
CA TRP A 13 -18.98 6.89 -0.18
C TRP A 13 -19.83 5.99 -1.08
N LEU A 14 -21.09 6.35 -1.33
CA LEU A 14 -21.92 5.73 -2.36
C LEU A 14 -21.67 6.43 -3.68
N LEU A 15 -20.86 5.83 -4.53
CA LEU A 15 -20.65 6.28 -5.89
C LEU A 15 -21.59 5.50 -6.81
N ARG A 16 -22.49 6.22 -7.46
CA ARG A 16 -23.39 5.69 -8.51
C ARG A 16 -22.87 6.14 -9.86
N TRP A 17 -22.58 5.20 -10.79
CA TRP A 17 -23.00 5.21 -12.18
C TRP A 17 -22.26 4.22 -13.07
N ARG A 18 -22.97 3.70 -14.08
CA ARG A 18 -22.54 2.77 -15.10
C ARG A 18 -21.92 3.52 -16.27
N HIS A 19 -20.74 3.08 -16.78
CA HIS A 19 -20.47 2.88 -18.21
C HIS A 19 -19.10 2.20 -18.41
N PRO A 20 -18.96 1.26 -19.38
CA PRO A 20 -17.74 0.55 -19.65
C PRO A 20 -16.85 1.35 -20.59
N PHE A 21 -15.63 1.66 -20.18
CA PHE A 21 -14.54 2.05 -21.08
C PHE A 21 -13.47 0.97 -21.00
N TRP A 22 -13.58 0.00 -21.88
CA TRP A 22 -12.56 -0.98 -22.13
C TRP A 22 -12.17 -0.87 -23.60
N TRP A 23 -11.21 0.02 -23.86
CA TRP A 23 -10.42 0.11 -25.09
C TRP A 23 -9.38 1.21 -24.88
N LEU A 24 -8.23 0.87 -24.29
CA LEU A 24 -7.00 1.62 -24.47
C LEU A 24 -5.93 0.62 -24.92
N PRO A 25 -5.11 0.99 -25.93
CA PRO A 25 -4.07 0.10 -26.44
C PRO A 25 -3.02 -0.18 -25.38
N ASP A 26 -2.38 -1.33 -25.48
CA ASP A 26 -1.27 -1.85 -24.67
C ASP A 26 0.00 -0.98 -24.72
N VAL A 27 -0.13 0.31 -24.47
CA VAL A 27 1.04 1.14 -24.18
C VAL A 27 1.31 0.97 -22.69
N PRO A 28 2.49 0.47 -22.29
CA PRO A 28 2.83 0.38 -20.88
C PRO A 28 2.63 1.73 -20.22
N SER A 29 1.85 1.76 -19.15
CA SER A 29 1.69 2.97 -18.37
C SER A 29 3.05 3.33 -17.71
N GLU A 30 3.25 4.58 -17.34
CA GLU A 30 4.43 5.00 -16.58
C GLU A 30 4.57 4.17 -15.28
N GLN A 31 3.45 3.78 -14.71
CA GLN A 31 3.33 2.88 -13.56
C GLN A 31 3.91 1.49 -13.88
N ASP A 32 3.53 0.87 -14.99
CA ASP A 32 4.07 -0.43 -15.42
C ASP A 32 5.58 -0.38 -15.68
N GLU A 33 6.07 0.73 -16.22
CA GLU A 33 7.51 0.93 -16.39
C GLU A 33 8.24 1.03 -15.04
N SER A 34 7.62 1.66 -14.05
CA SER A 34 8.18 1.76 -12.69
C SER A 34 8.31 0.38 -12.06
N TYR A 35 7.28 -0.47 -12.15
CA TYR A 35 7.36 -1.85 -11.68
C TYR A 35 8.46 -2.66 -12.37
N ARG A 36 8.62 -2.52 -13.70
CA ARG A 36 9.69 -3.20 -14.41
C ARG A 36 11.09 -2.73 -14.00
N ARG A 37 11.24 -1.43 -13.70
CA ARG A 37 12.51 -0.87 -13.20
C ARG A 37 12.86 -1.44 -11.83
N ILE A 38 11.88 -1.52 -10.92
CA ILE A 38 12.06 -2.11 -9.59
C ILE A 38 12.49 -3.56 -9.72
N TRP A 39 11.78 -4.37 -10.51
CA TRP A 39 12.14 -5.76 -10.76
C TRP A 39 13.55 -5.91 -11.37
N SER A 40 13.89 -5.06 -12.32
CA SER A 40 15.22 -5.07 -12.93
C SER A 40 16.31 -4.68 -11.93
N HIS A 41 16.03 -3.77 -11.02
CA HIS A 41 16.96 -3.39 -9.95
C HIS A 41 17.13 -4.51 -8.93
N LEU A 42 16.04 -5.15 -8.51
CA LEU A 42 16.08 -6.32 -7.61
C LEU A 42 17.05 -7.40 -8.10
N ARG A 43 17.04 -7.65 -9.41
CA ARG A 43 17.94 -8.65 -10.03
C ARG A 43 19.43 -8.27 -10.01
N GLN A 44 19.79 -7.07 -9.60
CA GLN A 44 21.15 -6.53 -9.57
C GLN A 44 21.70 -6.43 -8.15
N ILE A 45 20.85 -6.58 -7.12
CA ILE A 45 21.28 -6.54 -5.73
C ILE A 45 21.59 -7.95 -5.22
N ASP A 46 22.58 -8.06 -4.36
CA ASP A 46 23.04 -9.35 -3.82
C ASP A 46 22.44 -9.64 -2.44
N ARG A 47 21.83 -8.65 -1.81
CA ARG A 47 21.32 -8.75 -0.44
C ARG A 47 20.00 -8.04 -0.29
N VAL A 48 19.15 -8.62 0.55
CA VAL A 48 17.99 -7.92 1.10
C VAL A 48 18.43 -7.05 2.28
N ALA A 49 17.69 -5.98 2.51
CA ALA A 49 17.88 -5.08 3.64
C ALA A 49 16.91 -5.41 4.78
N ASP A 50 17.30 -5.06 5.99
CA ASP A 50 16.38 -5.12 7.13
C ASP A 50 15.36 -3.98 7.03
N GLY A 51 14.10 -4.33 6.79
CA GLY A 51 12.99 -3.39 6.72
C GLY A 51 12.44 -2.97 8.10
N ARG A 52 12.95 -3.55 9.19
CA ARG A 52 12.48 -3.23 10.54
C ARG A 52 12.87 -1.85 11.02
N HIS A 53 13.78 -1.15 10.32
CA HIS A 53 14.09 0.23 10.65
C HIS A 53 12.84 1.12 10.62
N ASP A 54 11.93 0.88 9.69
CA ASP A 54 10.65 1.57 9.65
C ASP A 54 9.76 1.16 10.83
N THR A 55 9.83 -0.11 11.23
CA THR A 55 9.10 -0.63 12.39
C THR A 55 9.64 -0.03 13.70
N GLU A 56 10.96 0.09 13.86
CA GLU A 56 11.55 0.72 15.06
C GLU A 56 11.20 2.22 15.13
N ASP A 57 11.27 2.94 14.02
CA ASP A 57 10.84 4.35 13.97
C ASP A 57 9.36 4.46 14.29
N PHE A 58 8.53 3.58 13.77
CA PHE A 58 7.11 3.50 14.04
C PHE A 58 6.83 3.27 15.53
N LEU A 59 7.46 2.26 16.14
CA LEU A 59 7.27 1.91 17.55
C LEU A 59 7.78 2.97 18.53
N ASN A 60 8.75 3.77 18.14
CA ASN A 60 9.28 4.86 18.94
C ASN A 60 8.43 6.15 18.85
N ARG A 61 7.43 6.19 17.95
CA ARG A 61 6.51 7.32 17.82
C ARG A 61 5.41 7.26 18.88
N ARG A 62 4.89 8.41 19.20
CA ARG A 62 3.72 8.53 20.07
C ARG A 62 2.48 8.79 19.22
N GLY A 63 1.40 8.12 19.57
CA GLY A 63 0.11 8.24 18.89
C GLY A 63 -0.02 7.28 17.71
N ASP A 64 -1.23 7.17 17.18
CA ASP A 64 -1.56 6.28 16.08
C ASP A 64 -1.12 6.88 14.74
N LEU A 65 -0.52 6.09 13.87
CA LEU A 65 -0.31 6.48 12.49
C LEU A 65 -1.66 6.51 11.76
N VAL A 66 -1.96 7.60 11.09
CA VAL A 66 -3.18 7.75 10.27
C VAL A 66 -2.82 7.63 8.80
N ILE A 67 -3.48 6.71 8.12
CA ILE A 67 -3.33 6.51 6.68
C ILE A 67 -4.69 6.53 5.98
N ILE A 68 -4.67 6.87 4.70
CA ILE A 68 -5.79 6.67 3.77
C ILE A 68 -5.43 5.50 2.87
N CYS A 69 -6.30 4.51 2.78
CA CYS A 69 -6.02 3.30 2.02
C CYS A 69 -7.28 2.71 1.37
N ALA A 70 -7.06 1.88 0.36
CA ALA A 70 -8.07 0.96 -0.16
C ALA A 70 -7.79 -0.44 0.37
N ARG A 71 -8.78 -1.06 1.01
CA ARG A 71 -8.66 -2.46 1.47
C ARG A 71 -8.78 -3.41 0.30
N VAL A 72 -7.95 -4.44 0.32
CA VAL A 72 -8.03 -5.53 -0.65
C VAL A 72 -8.84 -6.66 -0.02
N PRO A 73 -10.03 -7.00 -0.55
CA PRO A 73 -10.84 -8.09 -0.03
C PRO A 73 -10.12 -9.43 -0.14
N ALA A 74 -10.20 -10.27 0.88
CA ALA A 74 -9.51 -11.57 0.89
C ALA A 74 -9.96 -12.50 -0.26
N GLU A 75 -11.22 -12.38 -0.68
CA GLU A 75 -11.80 -13.10 -1.81
C GLU A 75 -11.27 -12.67 -3.18
N THR A 76 -10.50 -11.60 -3.24
CA THR A 76 -9.82 -11.14 -4.45
C THR A 76 -8.83 -12.17 -4.98
N PHE A 77 -8.15 -12.88 -4.07
CA PHE A 77 -6.99 -13.66 -4.41
C PHE A 77 -7.32 -15.06 -4.90
N ILE A 78 -6.68 -15.43 -6.04
CA ILE A 78 -6.70 -16.81 -6.56
C ILE A 78 -5.79 -17.74 -5.70
N PRO A 79 -5.96 -19.08 -5.80
CA PRO A 79 -5.17 -20.02 -4.99
C PRO A 79 -3.66 -19.91 -5.14
N GLU A 80 -3.17 -19.46 -6.30
CA GLU A 80 -1.75 -19.26 -6.61
C GLU A 80 -1.11 -18.19 -5.72
N PHE A 81 -1.87 -17.21 -5.25
CA PHE A 81 -1.40 -16.24 -4.27
C PHE A 81 -0.97 -16.91 -2.97
N HIS A 82 -1.73 -17.88 -2.49
CA HIS A 82 -1.37 -18.62 -1.28
C HIS A 82 -0.12 -19.50 -1.50
N THR A 83 0.11 -19.93 -2.74
CA THR A 83 1.34 -20.66 -3.10
C THR A 83 2.55 -19.71 -3.09
N LEU A 84 2.40 -18.49 -3.61
CA LEU A 84 3.42 -17.45 -3.51
C LEU A 84 3.78 -17.15 -2.05
N LEU A 85 2.78 -16.96 -1.18
CA LEU A 85 3.03 -16.71 0.24
C LEU A 85 3.82 -17.85 0.90
N LYS A 86 3.51 -19.11 0.57
CA LYS A 86 4.28 -20.26 1.07
C LYS A 86 5.72 -20.26 0.57
N VAL A 87 5.96 -19.85 -0.67
CA VAL A 87 7.31 -19.71 -1.22
C VAL A 87 8.08 -18.63 -0.45
N LEU A 88 7.47 -17.47 -0.23
CA LEU A 88 8.08 -16.39 0.57
C LEU A 88 8.40 -16.84 2.00
N ASP A 89 7.51 -17.60 2.64
CA ASP A 89 7.67 -18.11 4.01
C ASP A 89 8.82 -19.14 4.18
N THR A 90 9.38 -19.64 3.07
CA THR A 90 10.56 -20.53 3.13
C THR A 90 11.87 -19.79 3.44
N HIS A 91 11.88 -18.46 3.28
CA HIS A 91 13.05 -17.62 3.56
C HIS A 91 12.99 -17.14 5.01
N ASP A 92 14.00 -17.44 5.80
CA ASP A 92 14.06 -17.15 7.24
C ASP A 92 14.13 -15.66 7.59
N TYR A 93 14.44 -14.81 6.60
CA TYR A 93 14.43 -13.36 6.72
C TYR A 93 13.10 -12.71 6.28
N VAL A 94 12.12 -13.49 5.90
CA VAL A 94 10.80 -12.99 5.46
C VAL A 94 9.78 -13.10 6.57
N ARG A 95 9.01 -12.04 6.77
CA ARG A 95 7.80 -12.01 7.59
C ARG A 95 6.61 -11.63 6.71
N LEU A 96 5.65 -12.52 6.60
CA LEU A 96 4.43 -12.27 5.83
C LEU A 96 3.56 -11.21 6.50
N VAL A 97 2.95 -10.34 5.69
CA VAL A 97 1.90 -9.43 6.12
C VAL A 97 0.59 -10.21 6.30
N PRO A 98 -0.09 -10.09 7.44
CA PRO A 98 -1.35 -10.79 7.66
C PRO A 98 -2.40 -10.43 6.60
N PRO A 99 -3.11 -11.42 6.01
CA PRO A 99 -4.05 -11.19 4.91
C PRO A 99 -5.21 -10.23 5.24
N ASP A 100 -5.64 -10.18 6.50
CA ASP A 100 -6.69 -9.28 6.98
C ASP A 100 -6.26 -7.82 7.10
N THR A 101 -4.95 -7.55 6.97
CA THR A 101 -4.37 -6.21 6.97
C THR A 101 -3.99 -5.72 5.57
N HIS A 102 -4.20 -6.53 4.53
CA HIS A 102 -3.86 -6.18 3.16
C HIS A 102 -4.62 -4.92 2.70
N ASN A 103 -3.86 -3.90 2.35
CA ASN A 103 -4.38 -2.65 1.83
C ASN A 103 -3.40 -1.99 0.85
N ILE A 104 -3.91 -1.08 0.04
CA ILE A 104 -3.13 -0.21 -0.81
C ILE A 104 -3.15 1.17 -0.17
N THR A 105 -2.04 1.59 0.43
CA THR A 105 -1.92 2.92 1.03
C THR A 105 -1.91 3.97 -0.07
N VAL A 106 -2.84 4.92 0.00
CA VAL A 106 -2.93 6.03 -0.95
C VAL A 106 -2.23 7.27 -0.41
N GLN A 107 -2.38 7.53 0.90
CA GLN A 107 -1.75 8.67 1.56
C GLN A 107 -1.49 8.36 3.03
N GLU A 108 -0.29 8.64 3.47
CA GLU A 108 0.06 8.71 4.88
C GLU A 108 -0.14 10.14 5.38
N LEU A 109 -0.90 10.32 6.45
CA LEU A 109 -1.22 11.63 6.99
C LEU A 109 -0.29 12.04 8.14
N GLY A 110 0.16 11.07 8.93
CA GLY A 110 1.06 11.30 10.06
C GLY A 110 0.53 10.72 11.37
N TYR A 111 1.25 10.98 12.46
CA TYR A 111 0.92 10.46 13.79
C TYR A 111 -0.03 11.38 14.53
N LEU A 112 -1.12 10.81 15.05
CA LEU A 112 -2.15 11.57 15.75
C LEU A 112 -1.66 11.97 17.15
N SER A 113 -1.61 13.28 17.41
CA SER A 113 -1.12 13.85 18.67
C SER A 113 -1.98 15.03 19.10
N GLU A 114 -2.35 15.10 20.38
CA GLU A 114 -3.02 16.28 20.97
C GLU A 114 -2.07 17.50 21.05
N ARG A 115 -0.76 17.26 21.09
CA ARG A 115 0.28 18.30 21.21
C ARG A 115 1.43 17.96 20.25
N PRO A 116 1.27 18.28 18.96
CA PRO A 116 2.27 17.94 17.96
C PRO A 116 3.58 18.67 18.22
N ASN A 117 4.68 17.92 18.26
CA ASN A 117 6.04 18.41 18.38
C ASN A 117 6.88 18.13 17.12
N GLY A 118 6.42 17.19 16.30
CA GLY A 118 7.08 16.76 15.07
C GLY A 118 6.37 17.28 13.83
N ARG A 119 7.11 17.28 12.71
CA ARG A 119 6.55 17.68 11.41
C ARG A 119 5.57 16.66 10.85
N ASP A 120 5.65 15.44 11.33
CA ASP A 120 4.86 14.26 10.95
C ASP A 120 3.73 13.96 11.95
N GLU A 121 3.49 14.88 12.89
CA GLU A 121 2.39 14.78 13.83
C GLU A 121 1.23 15.69 13.41
N ILE A 122 0.02 15.17 13.53
CA ILE A 122 -1.24 15.87 13.19
C ILE A 122 -2.17 15.90 14.40
N THR A 123 -2.99 16.95 14.51
CA THR A 123 -4.01 17.02 15.56
C THR A 123 -5.31 16.38 15.13
N PRO A 124 -6.17 15.91 16.07
CA PRO A 124 -7.52 15.46 15.76
C PRO A 124 -8.34 16.51 15.00
N GLN A 125 -8.23 17.79 15.39
CA GLN A 125 -8.92 18.89 14.72
C GLN A 125 -8.45 19.04 13.27
N TRP A 126 -7.14 19.02 13.02
CA TRP A 126 -6.60 19.07 11.66
C TRP A 126 -7.09 17.89 10.82
N LEU A 127 -7.15 16.68 11.41
CA LEU A 127 -7.65 15.50 10.71
C LEU A 127 -9.12 15.66 10.32
N ASP A 128 -9.96 16.19 11.21
CA ASP A 128 -11.38 16.42 10.91
C ASP A 128 -11.54 17.44 9.78
N GLU A 129 -10.82 18.57 9.83
CA GLU A 129 -10.80 19.61 8.77
C GLU A 129 -10.31 19.05 7.42
N TYR A 130 -9.23 18.25 7.46
CA TYR A 130 -8.69 17.59 6.27
C TYR A 130 -9.72 16.64 5.64
N LEU A 131 -10.38 15.81 6.45
CA LEU A 131 -11.40 14.88 5.98
C LEU A 131 -12.60 15.60 5.37
N GLU A 132 -13.03 16.73 5.92
CA GLU A 132 -14.10 17.56 5.32
C GLU A 132 -13.69 18.07 3.93
N GLN A 133 -12.43 18.52 3.74
CA GLN A 133 -11.93 18.94 2.43
C GLN A 133 -11.88 17.77 1.43
N CYS A 134 -11.39 16.60 1.89
CA CYS A 134 -11.40 15.38 1.08
C CYS A 134 -12.80 15.03 0.62
N LEU A 135 -13.81 15.15 1.50
CA LEU A 135 -15.21 14.89 1.18
C LEU A 135 -15.69 15.72 -0.02
N ILE A 136 -15.32 16.99 -0.06
CA ILE A 136 -15.70 17.91 -1.13
C ILE A 136 -14.99 17.56 -2.43
N SER A 137 -13.68 17.28 -2.35
CA SER A 137 -12.85 17.10 -3.54
C SER A 137 -12.99 15.73 -4.18
N LEU A 138 -13.33 14.72 -3.39
CA LEU A 138 -13.54 13.36 -3.88
C LEU A 138 -14.96 13.05 -4.34
N LYS A 139 -15.88 14.01 -4.26
CA LYS A 139 -17.31 13.80 -4.60
C LYS A 139 -17.54 13.29 -6.03
N ASP A 140 -16.65 13.62 -6.96
CA ASP A 140 -16.74 13.25 -8.36
C ASP A 140 -15.92 11.99 -8.72
N PHE A 141 -15.17 11.44 -7.76
CA PHE A 141 -14.50 10.17 -7.95
C PHE A 141 -15.51 9.03 -8.05
N ARG A 142 -15.24 8.10 -8.95
CA ARG A 142 -16.11 6.95 -9.23
C ARG A 142 -15.41 5.66 -8.82
N PRO A 143 -16.18 4.61 -8.47
CA PRO A 143 -15.59 3.28 -8.29
C PRO A 143 -14.81 2.86 -9.53
N PHE A 144 -13.66 2.22 -9.30
CA PHE A 144 -12.80 1.75 -10.37
C PHE A 144 -12.32 0.33 -10.10
N ASP A 145 -11.98 -0.37 -11.17
CA ASP A 145 -11.50 -1.74 -11.09
C ASP A 145 -9.98 -1.75 -10.95
N VAL A 146 -9.49 -2.68 -10.14
CA VAL A 146 -8.08 -2.87 -9.82
C VAL A 146 -7.70 -4.31 -10.07
N ARG A 147 -6.70 -4.51 -10.91
CA ARG A 147 -6.08 -5.79 -11.14
C ARG A 147 -4.82 -5.89 -10.27
N VAL A 148 -4.73 -6.97 -9.51
CA VAL A 148 -3.58 -7.28 -8.66
C VAL A 148 -2.73 -8.32 -9.38
N GLY A 149 -1.51 -7.96 -9.75
CA GLY A 149 -0.70 -8.89 -10.50
C GLY A 149 0.75 -8.49 -10.61
N GLY A 150 1.59 -9.51 -10.76
CA GLY A 150 3.02 -9.36 -10.79
C GLY A 150 3.62 -9.23 -9.38
N VAL A 151 4.31 -10.28 -8.92
CA VAL A 151 5.12 -10.11 -7.70
C VAL A 151 6.33 -9.24 -8.00
N ASN A 152 6.65 -8.36 -7.07
CA ASN A 152 7.78 -7.47 -7.13
C ASN A 152 8.44 -7.36 -5.75
N SER A 153 9.60 -6.75 -5.68
CA SER A 153 10.27 -6.55 -4.41
C SER A 153 11.18 -5.33 -4.45
N TYR A 154 11.15 -4.57 -3.38
CA TYR A 154 12.23 -3.68 -2.98
C TYR A 154 13.34 -4.50 -2.30
N ALA A 155 14.35 -3.80 -1.81
CA ALA A 155 15.39 -4.46 -1.02
C ALA A 155 14.90 -4.95 0.35
N ASP A 156 13.80 -4.40 0.87
CA ASP A 156 13.31 -4.56 2.24
C ASP A 156 11.88 -5.13 2.35
N ALA A 157 11.16 -5.25 1.23
CA ALA A 157 9.78 -5.75 1.22
C ALA A 157 9.40 -6.37 -0.13
N ALA A 158 8.59 -7.43 -0.10
CA ALA A 158 7.92 -7.96 -1.29
C ALA A 158 6.50 -7.42 -1.40
N PHE A 159 6.08 -7.12 -2.62
CA PHE A 159 4.76 -6.55 -2.91
C PHE A 159 4.17 -7.08 -4.22
N LEU A 160 2.89 -6.82 -4.45
CA LEU A 160 2.23 -7.06 -5.72
C LEU A 160 2.04 -5.75 -6.47
N ASP A 161 2.27 -5.78 -7.78
CA ASP A 161 1.99 -4.68 -8.69
C ASP A 161 0.47 -4.42 -8.75
N ILE A 162 0.08 -3.16 -8.81
CA ILE A 162 -1.31 -2.73 -8.86
C ILE A 162 -1.58 -2.04 -10.19
N HIS A 163 -2.58 -2.52 -10.93
CA HIS A 163 -2.94 -1.99 -12.24
C HIS A 163 -4.37 -1.43 -12.18
N ASP A 164 -4.47 -0.12 -12.13
CA ASP A 164 -5.70 0.63 -11.85
C ASP A 164 -5.97 1.76 -12.87
N ASN A 165 -5.25 1.80 -13.98
CA ASN A 165 -5.29 2.86 -14.98
C ASN A 165 -5.01 4.26 -14.40
N GLY A 166 -4.18 4.34 -13.36
CA GLY A 166 -3.73 5.58 -12.73
C GLY A 166 -4.77 6.23 -11.80
N TRP A 167 -5.80 5.51 -11.38
CA TRP A 167 -6.79 6.06 -10.45
C TRP A 167 -6.23 6.32 -9.06
N PHE A 168 -5.36 5.45 -8.55
CA PHE A 168 -4.70 5.67 -7.26
C PHE A 168 -3.76 6.88 -7.31
N SER A 169 -3.04 7.09 -8.42
CA SER A 169 -2.19 8.28 -8.58
C SER A 169 -3.02 9.56 -8.55
N ARG A 170 -4.17 9.60 -9.22
CA ARG A 170 -5.09 10.76 -9.17
C ARG A 170 -5.67 10.97 -7.79
N LEU A 171 -6.04 9.88 -7.08
CA LEU A 171 -6.49 9.98 -5.69
C LEU A 171 -5.39 10.57 -4.80
N HIS A 172 -4.17 10.06 -4.93
CA HIS A 172 -3.02 10.54 -4.19
C HIS A 172 -2.77 12.03 -4.45
N GLU A 173 -2.76 12.48 -5.72
CA GLU A 173 -2.59 13.88 -6.09
C GLU A 173 -3.60 14.79 -5.37
N VAL A 174 -4.90 14.43 -5.42
CA VAL A 174 -5.95 15.20 -4.74
C VAL A 174 -5.77 15.20 -3.22
N LEU A 175 -5.35 14.08 -2.62
CA LEU A 175 -5.18 13.96 -1.19
C LEU A 175 -3.95 14.72 -0.69
N VAL A 176 -2.86 14.75 -1.46
CA VAL A 176 -1.63 15.46 -1.12
C VAL A 176 -1.82 16.98 -1.12
N ASP A 177 -2.64 17.53 -1.99
CA ASP A 177 -2.87 18.97 -2.09
C ASP A 177 -3.39 19.61 -0.79
N PHE A 178 -3.98 18.81 0.09
CA PHE A 178 -4.48 19.25 1.40
C PHE A 178 -3.53 18.96 2.56
N VAL A 179 -2.44 18.26 2.32
CA VAL A 179 -1.44 17.95 3.35
C VAL A 179 -0.44 19.11 3.43
N SER A 180 -0.34 19.76 4.58
CA SER A 180 0.55 20.90 4.80
C SER A 180 2.03 20.57 4.62
N GLN A 181 2.38 19.30 4.53
CA GLN A 181 3.75 18.82 4.39
C GLN A 181 3.82 17.76 3.29
N PRO A 182 4.76 17.91 2.34
CA PRO A 182 4.95 16.89 1.31
C PRO A 182 5.34 15.56 1.96
N PRO A 183 4.86 14.43 1.39
CA PRO A 183 5.28 13.12 1.84
C PRO A 183 6.81 13.01 1.82
N ARG A 184 7.35 12.27 2.78
CA ARG A 184 8.81 12.07 2.95
C ARG A 184 9.49 11.34 1.81
N THR A 185 8.70 10.78 0.89
CA THR A 185 9.22 9.96 -0.19
C THR A 185 9.86 10.81 -1.28
N ARG A 186 11.11 10.52 -1.61
CA ARG A 186 11.83 11.08 -2.76
C ARG A 186 11.36 10.51 -4.11
N TYR A 187 10.43 9.55 -4.06
CA TYR A 187 9.97 8.80 -5.22
C TYR A 187 8.53 9.19 -5.56
N PRO A 188 8.17 9.20 -6.83
CA PRO A 188 6.78 9.34 -7.24
C PRO A 188 5.92 8.28 -6.56
N PHE A 189 4.67 8.62 -6.27
CA PHE A 189 3.70 7.68 -5.74
C PHE A 189 3.55 6.49 -6.70
N LEU A 190 3.63 5.29 -6.14
CA LEU A 190 3.40 4.05 -6.86
C LEU A 190 2.48 3.18 -5.99
N PRO A 191 1.28 2.84 -6.46
CA PRO A 191 0.39 1.98 -5.67
C PRO A 191 0.98 0.57 -5.60
N GLU A 192 0.97 -0.01 -4.41
CA GLU A 192 1.53 -1.33 -4.15
C GLU A 192 0.75 -2.04 -3.06
N LEU A 193 0.75 -3.36 -3.11
CA LEU A 193 0.24 -4.20 -2.03
C LEU A 193 1.39 -4.95 -1.39
N ILE A 194 1.86 -4.48 -0.25
CA ILE A 194 2.90 -5.15 0.53
C ILE A 194 2.36 -6.49 1.05
N ILE A 195 3.05 -7.57 0.75
CA ILE A 195 2.69 -8.94 1.17
C ILE A 195 3.70 -9.57 2.12
N ALA A 196 4.93 -9.04 2.14
CA ALA A 196 5.96 -9.50 3.06
C ALA A 196 6.98 -8.39 3.34
N GLN A 197 7.57 -8.41 4.52
CA GLN A 197 8.65 -7.54 4.96
C GLN A 197 9.88 -8.38 5.27
N TYR A 198 11.07 -7.88 4.96
CA TYR A 198 12.32 -8.55 5.33
C TYR A 198 12.78 -8.06 6.70
N ILE A 199 13.14 -9.00 7.58
CA ILE A 199 13.35 -8.73 9.01
C ILE A 199 14.81 -8.71 9.43
N HIS A 200 15.74 -8.94 8.52
CA HIS A 200 17.17 -8.72 8.72
C HIS A 200 17.93 -8.73 7.39
N ASN A 201 19.14 -8.18 7.41
CA ASN A 201 20.00 -8.19 6.24
C ASN A 201 20.46 -9.63 5.94
N ALA A 202 20.12 -10.13 4.77
CA ALA A 202 20.46 -11.47 4.33
C ALA A 202 21.00 -11.46 2.89
N PRO A 203 21.78 -12.47 2.47
CA PRO A 203 22.02 -12.69 1.05
C PRO A 203 20.68 -12.92 0.34
N MET A 204 20.51 -12.34 -0.86
CA MET A 204 19.31 -12.53 -1.69
C MET A 204 19.01 -14.02 -1.92
N GLY A 205 20.05 -14.85 -2.04
CA GLY A 205 19.92 -16.29 -2.24
C GLY A 205 19.10 -16.64 -3.47
N THR A 206 18.09 -17.48 -3.28
CA THR A 206 17.19 -17.94 -4.36
C THR A 206 15.97 -17.06 -4.54
N LEU A 207 15.76 -16.01 -3.75
CA LEU A 207 14.53 -15.22 -3.72
C LEU A 207 14.06 -14.77 -5.12
N VAL A 208 14.96 -14.18 -5.92
CA VAL A 208 14.62 -13.73 -7.29
C VAL A 208 14.20 -14.91 -8.15
N HIS A 209 14.90 -16.04 -8.05
CA HIS A 209 14.58 -17.26 -8.78
C HIS A 209 13.18 -17.76 -8.38
N ASP A 210 12.90 -17.80 -7.08
CA ASP A 210 11.66 -18.34 -6.52
C ASP A 210 10.46 -17.43 -6.80
N LEU A 211 10.67 -16.11 -6.92
CA LEU A 211 9.64 -15.15 -7.29
C LEU A 211 9.41 -15.04 -8.82
N THR A 212 10.40 -15.40 -9.65
CA THR A 212 10.32 -15.25 -11.10
C THR A 212 9.07 -15.90 -11.74
N PRO A 213 8.61 -17.11 -11.33
CA PRO A 213 7.40 -17.72 -11.88
C PRO A 213 6.12 -16.91 -11.64
N TYR A 214 6.13 -16.03 -10.66
CA TYR A 214 4.99 -15.23 -10.23
C TYR A 214 5.05 -13.78 -10.76
N ARG A 215 6.13 -13.41 -11.46
CA ARG A 215 6.36 -12.02 -11.90
C ARG A 215 5.28 -11.48 -12.82
N ASP A 216 4.79 -12.30 -13.73
CA ASP A 216 3.78 -11.90 -14.72
C ASP A 216 2.41 -12.52 -14.43
N MET A 217 2.20 -13.03 -13.21
CA MET A 217 0.97 -13.70 -12.82
C MET A 217 -0.07 -12.68 -12.32
N GLU A 218 -1.31 -12.83 -12.75
CA GLU A 218 -2.43 -12.09 -12.19
C GLU A 218 -2.99 -12.85 -10.98
N PHE A 219 -3.06 -12.17 -9.82
CA PHE A 219 -3.51 -12.77 -8.56
C PHE A 219 -4.95 -12.46 -8.22
N GLY A 220 -5.57 -11.49 -8.90
CA GLY A 220 -6.96 -11.17 -8.68
C GLY A 220 -7.41 -9.84 -9.24
N LEU A 221 -8.72 -9.65 -9.16
CA LEU A 221 -9.41 -8.44 -9.59
C LEU A 221 -10.41 -8.04 -8.51
N PHE A 222 -10.43 -6.76 -8.16
CA PHE A 222 -11.43 -6.22 -7.25
C PHE A 222 -11.84 -4.81 -7.67
N ARG A 223 -12.94 -4.33 -7.09
CA ARG A 223 -13.44 -3.00 -7.35
C ARG A 223 -13.28 -2.14 -6.10
N VAL A 224 -12.63 -0.99 -6.25
CA VAL A 224 -12.55 0.03 -5.22
C VAL A 224 -13.84 0.84 -5.24
N GLU A 225 -14.68 0.68 -4.23
CA GLU A 225 -15.92 1.41 -4.04
C GLU A 225 -15.81 2.44 -2.93
N GLN A 226 -14.82 2.29 -2.07
CA GLN A 226 -14.54 3.17 -0.94
C GLN A 226 -13.04 3.22 -0.63
N ILE A 227 -12.63 4.29 0.00
CA ILE A 227 -11.34 4.42 0.66
C ILE A 227 -11.59 4.59 2.15
N ASP A 228 -10.72 4.02 2.96
CA ASP A 228 -10.80 4.04 4.41
C ASP A 228 -9.75 4.98 4.99
N VAL A 229 -10.10 5.65 6.08
CA VAL A 229 -9.13 6.27 6.97
C VAL A 229 -8.87 5.29 8.10
N VAL A 230 -7.63 4.88 8.23
CA VAL A 230 -7.21 3.85 9.19
C VAL A 230 -6.24 4.46 10.18
N ARG A 231 -6.44 4.13 11.46
CA ARG A 231 -5.50 4.44 12.54
C ARG A 231 -4.77 3.16 12.90
N ILE A 232 -3.45 3.22 12.89
CA ILE A 232 -2.56 2.10 13.22
C ILE A 232 -1.89 2.43 14.54
N PRO A 233 -2.24 1.73 15.63
CA PRO A 233 -1.61 1.96 16.95
C PRO A 233 -0.12 1.67 16.89
N THR A 234 0.69 2.54 17.51
CA THR A 234 2.15 2.36 17.59
C THR A 234 2.58 1.53 18.80
N ASP A 235 1.69 1.29 19.75
CA ASP A 235 1.96 0.57 21.00
C ASP A 235 1.60 -0.93 20.96
N GLU A 236 0.99 -1.39 19.87
CA GLU A 236 0.53 -2.78 19.71
C GLU A 236 1.27 -3.55 18.57
N ALA A 237 2.33 -3.00 18.00
CA ALA A 237 3.05 -3.62 16.87
C ALA A 237 4.12 -4.63 17.29
#